data_bf86eb99eab9042fb1ae463fc5c60360
#
_entry.id   bf86eb99eab9042fb1ae463fc5c60360
#
_cell.length_a   1.000
_cell.length_b   1.000
_cell.length_c   1.000
_cell.angle_alpha   90.00
_cell.angle_beta   90.00
_cell.angle_gamma   90.00
#
_symmetry.space_group_name_H-M   'P 1'
#
loop_
_entity.id
_entity.type
_entity.pdbx_description
1 polymer ?
#
loop_
_entity_poly.entity_id
_entity_poly.type
_entity_poly.pdbx_seq_one_letter_code
_entity_poly.pdbx_strand_id
1 'polypeptide(L)'
;SVLANPNPPLVANYQYCQNYTASALSASGTNLLWYSSATGGAGTSVAPIPSTTQAGNFSFWVSQSNGNCESSRVEIVVTVLPAPHSDVLENKSICDGGTVTLDAGGGFSAYEWNTIPIQSSRQIIVTSAGKYTVKLTGSNGCTAFQTVEVTNGVTPNIINIKSGENFLEISAEGGNPPYFYSLDNVNWQTSNIFTNLKAGIYQIFVKSQTNSCTAVAQSAVLFIPNVITPNQDSFNDVWKVGNIEYFKNAKLAIYDRYGKKVFYTEDISKFNWDGFYLGRVLPSDTYWYVIEIQNNYTRTGWILLKNR
;
A
#
# COMPACT_ATOMS: atom_id res chain seq x y z
N SER A 1 40.98 -70.76 -7.18
CA SER A 1 40.66 -69.98 -5.97
C SER A 1 39.55 -68.97 -6.34
N VAL A 2 38.42 -69.05 -5.64
CA VAL A 2 37.41 -68.03 -5.77
C VAL A 2 37.93 -66.77 -5.09
N LEU A 3 38.17 -65.70 -5.88
CA LEU A 3 38.57 -64.43 -5.33
C LEU A 3 37.41 -63.85 -4.52
N ALA A 4 37.62 -63.51 -3.26
CA ALA A 4 36.64 -62.88 -2.41
C ALA A 4 36.35 -61.46 -2.88
N ASN A 5 35.09 -61.09 -2.92
CA ASN A 5 34.69 -59.69 -3.16
C ASN A 5 35.32 -58.77 -2.09
N PRO A 6 35.79 -57.60 -2.46
CA PRO A 6 36.29 -56.65 -1.48
C PRO A 6 35.16 -56.16 -0.57
N ASN A 7 35.50 -55.73 0.64
CA ASN A 7 34.50 -55.11 1.54
C ASN A 7 34.01 -53.81 0.88
N PRO A 8 32.79 -53.32 1.21
CA PRO A 8 32.30 -52.03 0.75
C PRO A 8 33.17 -50.86 1.22
N PRO A 9 33.23 -49.73 0.46
CA PRO A 9 33.97 -48.54 0.91
C PRO A 9 33.30 -47.89 2.13
N LEU A 10 34.07 -47.15 2.94
CA LEU A 10 33.54 -46.38 4.03
C LEU A 10 33.06 -45.01 3.52
N VAL A 11 31.83 -44.61 3.90
CA VAL A 11 31.18 -43.40 3.45
C VAL A 11 30.63 -42.56 4.62
N ALA A 12 30.36 -41.27 4.36
CA ALA A 12 29.62 -40.40 5.24
C ALA A 12 28.49 -39.74 4.46
N ASN A 13 27.39 -39.42 5.14
CA ASN A 13 26.33 -38.59 4.57
C ASN A 13 26.73 -37.12 4.57
N TYR A 14 26.14 -36.37 3.65
CA TYR A 14 26.39 -34.93 3.48
C TYR A 14 25.16 -34.12 3.72
N GLN A 15 25.36 -32.89 4.19
CA GLN A 15 24.29 -31.93 4.38
C GLN A 15 24.70 -30.59 3.78
N TYR A 16 23.86 -30.01 2.94
CA TYR A 16 24.06 -28.71 2.31
C TYR A 16 22.82 -27.83 2.52
N CYS A 17 23.01 -26.54 2.45
CA CYS A 17 21.88 -25.62 2.28
C CYS A 17 21.56 -25.48 0.78
N GLN A 18 20.30 -25.26 0.48
CA GLN A 18 19.85 -25.02 -0.89
C GLN A 18 20.60 -23.83 -1.51
N ASN A 19 20.99 -23.99 -2.78
CA ASN A 19 21.80 -23.04 -3.57
C ASN A 19 23.23 -22.80 -3.08
N TYR A 20 23.73 -23.60 -2.12
CA TYR A 20 25.14 -23.54 -1.73
C TYR A 20 25.97 -24.45 -2.64
N THR A 21 27.24 -24.08 -2.83
CA THR A 21 28.15 -24.89 -3.64
C THR A 21 28.52 -26.20 -2.92
N ALA A 22 28.23 -27.32 -3.55
CA ALA A 22 28.63 -28.63 -3.07
C ALA A 22 30.04 -29.01 -3.63
N SER A 23 30.75 -29.78 -2.84
CA SER A 23 31.99 -30.45 -3.29
C SER A 23 31.69 -31.82 -3.87
N ALA A 24 32.65 -32.40 -4.61
CA ALA A 24 32.57 -33.78 -5.03
C ALA A 24 32.49 -34.73 -3.81
N LEU A 25 31.64 -35.75 -3.90
CA LEU A 25 31.50 -36.75 -2.83
C LEU A 25 32.81 -37.52 -2.65
N SER A 26 33.05 -38.03 -1.43
CA SER A 26 34.20 -38.80 -1.11
C SER A 26 33.84 -40.11 -0.36
N ALA A 27 34.66 -41.12 -0.57
CA ALA A 27 34.59 -42.39 0.15
C ALA A 27 36.01 -42.92 0.38
N SER A 28 36.20 -43.71 1.44
CA SER A 28 37.50 -44.34 1.68
C SER A 28 37.48 -45.75 1.11
N GLY A 29 38.34 -45.99 0.10
CA GLY A 29 38.42 -47.26 -0.61
C GLY A 29 39.41 -47.20 -1.77
N THR A 30 39.52 -48.29 -2.51
CA THR A 30 40.41 -48.43 -3.67
C THR A 30 39.59 -48.58 -4.95
N ASN A 31 40.01 -47.93 -6.05
CA ASN A 31 39.36 -48.02 -7.37
C ASN A 31 37.84 -47.82 -7.23
N LEU A 32 37.41 -46.66 -6.66
CA LEU A 32 36.03 -46.35 -6.41
C LEU A 32 35.23 -46.21 -7.70
N LEU A 33 34.03 -46.78 -7.72
CA LEU A 33 33.05 -46.69 -8.80
C LEU A 33 31.76 -46.06 -8.26
N TRP A 34 31.33 -44.96 -8.87
CA TRP A 34 30.15 -44.16 -8.46
C TRP A 34 28.95 -44.47 -9.33
N TYR A 35 27.75 -44.50 -8.75
CA TYR A 35 26.50 -44.86 -9.40
C TYR A 35 25.36 -43.94 -8.94
N SER A 36 24.39 -43.79 -9.82
CA SER A 36 23.14 -43.06 -9.54
C SER A 36 22.03 -43.95 -8.96
N SER A 37 22.27 -45.26 -8.83
CA SER A 37 21.28 -46.24 -8.37
C SER A 37 21.91 -47.35 -7.55
N ALA A 38 21.12 -47.98 -6.67
CA ALA A 38 21.55 -49.09 -5.82
C ALA A 38 21.96 -50.33 -6.62
N THR A 39 21.31 -50.55 -7.77
CA THR A 39 21.58 -51.70 -8.65
C THR A 39 21.56 -51.27 -10.11
N GLY A 40 22.25 -52.06 -10.95
CA GLY A 40 22.33 -51.78 -12.39
C GLY A 40 23.17 -50.53 -12.72
N GLY A 41 23.20 -50.15 -14.00
CA GLY A 41 23.97 -48.99 -14.49
C GLY A 41 25.47 -49.24 -14.55
N ALA A 42 26.19 -48.37 -15.29
CA ALA A 42 27.64 -48.38 -15.38
C ALA A 42 28.26 -47.45 -14.33
N GLY A 43 29.28 -47.93 -13.59
CA GLY A 43 30.02 -47.13 -12.63
C GLY A 43 30.97 -46.15 -13.32
N THR A 44 31.16 -45.00 -12.74
CA THR A 44 32.15 -44.01 -13.14
C THR A 44 33.22 -43.85 -12.06
N SER A 45 34.48 -43.65 -12.49
CA SER A 45 35.57 -43.35 -11.54
C SER A 45 35.58 -41.91 -11.07
N VAL A 46 34.75 -41.05 -11.66
CA VAL A 46 34.62 -39.63 -11.29
C VAL A 46 33.56 -39.46 -10.20
N ALA A 47 33.96 -38.93 -9.05
CA ALA A 47 33.05 -38.66 -7.97
C ALA A 47 32.00 -37.58 -8.35
N PRO A 48 30.70 -37.81 -8.13
CA PRO A 48 29.67 -36.86 -8.45
C PRO A 48 29.71 -35.64 -7.55
N ILE A 49 29.34 -34.47 -8.09
CA ILE A 49 29.07 -33.25 -7.35
C ILE A 49 27.54 -33.13 -7.23
N PRO A 50 26.99 -33.19 -6.03
CA PRO A 50 25.55 -33.09 -5.83
C PRO A 50 24.99 -31.73 -6.26
N SER A 51 23.81 -31.71 -6.88
CA SER A 51 23.06 -30.49 -7.08
C SER A 51 22.38 -30.07 -5.77
N THR A 52 22.46 -28.78 -5.43
CA THR A 52 21.81 -28.19 -4.27
C THR A 52 20.66 -27.27 -4.63
N THR A 53 20.23 -27.23 -5.89
CA THR A 53 19.17 -26.32 -6.38
C THR A 53 17.79 -26.66 -5.83
N GLN A 54 17.57 -27.89 -5.43
CA GLN A 54 16.31 -28.36 -4.83
C GLN A 54 16.56 -28.90 -3.44
N ALA A 55 15.70 -28.53 -2.49
CA ALA A 55 15.71 -29.12 -1.16
C ALA A 55 15.17 -30.54 -1.21
N GLY A 56 15.73 -31.43 -0.40
CA GLY A 56 15.35 -32.84 -0.35
C GLY A 56 16.50 -33.77 -0.04
N ASN A 57 16.26 -35.08 -0.09
CA ASN A 57 17.28 -36.12 0.08
C ASN A 57 17.58 -36.73 -1.29
N PHE A 58 18.87 -36.83 -1.60
CA PHE A 58 19.38 -37.39 -2.84
C PHE A 58 20.36 -38.53 -2.52
N SER A 59 20.18 -39.69 -3.13
CA SER A 59 20.98 -40.86 -2.89
C SER A 59 22.00 -41.06 -4.01
N PHE A 60 23.22 -41.34 -3.63
CA PHE A 60 24.32 -41.73 -4.49
C PHE A 60 24.91 -43.06 -3.97
N TRP A 61 25.46 -43.86 -4.83
CA TRP A 61 26.02 -45.14 -4.44
C TRP A 61 27.47 -45.22 -4.87
N VAL A 62 28.28 -45.94 -4.10
CA VAL A 62 29.68 -46.15 -4.38
C VAL A 62 30.10 -47.59 -4.03
N SER A 63 30.86 -48.19 -4.85
CA SER A 63 31.54 -49.45 -4.61
C SER A 63 33.05 -49.28 -4.72
N GLN A 64 33.81 -50.31 -4.37
CA GLN A 64 35.24 -50.37 -4.66
C GLN A 64 35.58 -51.67 -5.38
N SER A 65 36.69 -51.65 -6.13
CA SER A 65 37.14 -52.78 -6.94
C SER A 65 38.60 -53.14 -6.63
N ASN A 66 38.91 -54.44 -6.64
CA ASN A 66 40.27 -54.93 -6.59
C ASN A 66 40.83 -55.29 -8.00
N GLY A 67 40.10 -54.85 -9.06
CA GLY A 67 40.46 -55.11 -10.46
C GLY A 67 39.77 -56.33 -11.04
N ASN A 68 39.41 -57.32 -10.24
CA ASN A 68 38.73 -58.55 -10.69
C ASN A 68 37.30 -58.67 -10.20
N CYS A 69 37.02 -58.16 -8.99
CA CYS A 69 35.73 -58.21 -8.34
C CYS A 69 35.34 -56.84 -7.80
N GLU A 70 34.06 -56.52 -7.79
CA GLU A 70 33.46 -55.32 -7.24
C GLU A 70 32.71 -55.62 -5.93
N SER A 71 32.81 -54.73 -4.94
CA SER A 71 32.07 -54.83 -3.68
C SER A 71 30.59 -54.58 -3.90
N SER A 72 29.78 -54.87 -2.88
CA SER A 72 28.43 -54.28 -2.81
C SER A 72 28.50 -52.74 -2.73
N ARG A 73 27.49 -52.08 -3.28
CA ARG A 73 27.35 -50.61 -3.22
C ARG A 73 26.91 -50.16 -1.85
N VAL A 74 27.44 -49.03 -1.40
CA VAL A 74 27.00 -48.33 -0.19
C VAL A 74 26.37 -47.03 -0.59
N GLU A 75 25.28 -46.71 0.05
CA GLU A 75 24.53 -45.46 -0.15
C GLU A 75 25.21 -44.30 0.57
N ILE A 76 25.25 -43.16 -0.10
CA ILE A 76 25.55 -41.85 0.48
C ILE A 76 24.31 -41.00 0.32
N VAL A 77 23.72 -40.58 1.41
CA VAL A 77 22.59 -39.66 1.43
C VAL A 77 23.11 -38.22 1.50
N VAL A 78 22.68 -37.41 0.53
CA VAL A 78 22.92 -35.96 0.50
C VAL A 78 21.60 -35.28 0.85
N THR A 79 21.54 -34.65 1.99
CA THR A 79 20.39 -33.86 2.43
C THR A 79 20.61 -32.39 2.06
N VAL A 80 19.74 -31.85 1.24
CA VAL A 80 19.71 -30.41 0.90
C VAL A 80 18.59 -29.75 1.71
N LEU A 81 18.99 -28.92 2.66
CA LEU A 81 18.07 -28.19 3.52
C LEU A 81 17.47 -26.98 2.77
N PRO A 82 16.20 -26.65 2.94
CA PRO A 82 15.59 -25.50 2.29
C PRO A 82 16.23 -24.18 2.77
N ALA A 83 16.41 -23.27 1.83
CA ALA A 83 16.84 -21.92 2.12
C ALA A 83 15.67 -21.12 2.76
N PRO A 84 15.93 -20.28 3.75
CA PRO A 84 14.89 -19.43 4.33
C PRO A 84 14.37 -18.43 3.30
N HIS A 85 13.05 -18.22 3.27
CA HIS A 85 12.37 -17.29 2.37
C HIS A 85 11.23 -16.57 3.10
N SER A 86 11.11 -15.28 2.90
CA SER A 86 10.01 -14.46 3.42
C SER A 86 8.96 -14.25 2.33
N ASP A 87 7.71 -14.59 2.62
CA ASP A 87 6.56 -14.38 1.73
C ASP A 87 5.88 -13.02 1.95
N VAL A 88 6.31 -12.25 2.96
CA VAL A 88 5.70 -10.96 3.33
C VAL A 88 6.58 -9.76 2.99
N LEU A 89 7.85 -10.00 2.65
CA LEU A 89 8.78 -8.94 2.29
C LEU A 89 8.48 -8.46 0.86
N GLU A 90 8.03 -7.22 0.73
CA GLU A 90 7.57 -6.63 -0.54
C GLU A 90 8.14 -5.23 -0.78
N ASN A 91 8.17 -4.82 -2.03
CA ASN A 91 8.55 -3.45 -2.41
C ASN A 91 7.58 -2.44 -1.81
N LYS A 92 8.09 -1.28 -1.41
CA LYS A 92 7.33 -0.20 -0.78
C LYS A 92 7.65 1.14 -1.44
N SER A 93 6.82 2.15 -1.16
CA SER A 93 7.08 3.53 -1.56
C SER A 93 7.09 4.43 -0.32
N ILE A 94 8.01 5.39 -0.28
CA ILE A 94 8.06 6.44 0.74
C ILE A 94 7.46 7.71 0.15
N CYS A 95 6.50 8.27 0.86
CA CYS A 95 5.93 9.58 0.56
C CYS A 95 6.79 10.68 1.19
N ASP A 96 6.76 11.88 0.62
CA ASP A 96 7.60 13.02 1.00
C ASP A 96 7.78 13.18 2.52
N GLY A 97 9.03 13.05 2.98
CA GLY A 97 9.39 13.16 4.40
C GLY A 97 8.84 12.05 5.30
N GLY A 98 8.21 11.04 4.72
CA GLY A 98 7.63 9.92 5.46
C GLY A 98 8.62 8.82 5.80
N THR A 99 8.08 7.75 6.37
CA THR A 99 8.81 6.53 6.71
C THR A 99 8.02 5.31 6.23
N VAL A 100 8.70 4.20 6.00
CA VAL A 100 8.06 2.94 5.70
C VAL A 100 8.67 1.81 6.53
N THR A 101 7.83 0.90 6.98
CA THR A 101 8.27 -0.32 7.69
C THR A 101 8.45 -1.44 6.68
N LEU A 102 9.65 -2.03 6.65
CA LEU A 102 9.94 -3.28 5.97
C LEU A 102 9.81 -4.42 6.96
N ASP A 103 9.04 -5.45 6.63
CA ASP A 103 8.84 -6.63 7.47
C ASP A 103 9.39 -7.85 6.75
N ALA A 104 10.41 -8.47 7.35
CA ALA A 104 11.01 -9.70 6.83
C ALA A 104 10.20 -10.97 7.18
N GLY A 105 9.06 -10.84 7.88
CA GLY A 105 8.28 -11.98 8.33
C GLY A 105 8.86 -12.69 9.54
N GLY A 106 8.06 -13.55 10.17
CA GLY A 106 8.47 -14.35 11.33
C GLY A 106 9.01 -15.72 10.94
N GLY A 107 9.51 -16.46 11.95
CA GLY A 107 9.93 -17.86 11.80
C GLY A 107 11.42 -18.05 11.48
N PHE A 108 12.21 -16.98 11.43
CA PHE A 108 13.64 -17.06 11.25
C PHE A 108 14.38 -16.90 12.58
N SER A 109 15.53 -17.54 12.71
CA SER A 109 16.37 -17.47 13.92
C SER A 109 17.18 -16.19 14.02
N ALA A 110 17.49 -15.54 12.88
CA ALA A 110 18.18 -14.26 12.86
C ALA A 110 17.90 -13.48 11.57
N TYR A 111 18.04 -12.16 11.65
CA TYR A 111 17.92 -11.17 10.58
C TYR A 111 19.14 -10.27 10.58
N GLU A 112 19.60 -9.87 9.40
CA GLU A 112 20.69 -8.92 9.24
C GLU A 112 20.43 -8.06 8.01
N TRP A 113 20.09 -6.78 8.22
CA TRP A 113 19.80 -5.83 7.15
C TRP A 113 21.07 -5.08 6.73
N ASN A 114 21.16 -4.75 5.45
CA ASN A 114 22.27 -3.95 4.88
C ASN A 114 22.19 -2.46 5.25
N THR A 115 21.73 -2.11 6.42
CA THR A 115 21.63 -0.72 6.92
C THR A 115 22.89 -0.29 7.66
N ILE A 116 23.09 1.02 7.81
CA ILE A 116 24.17 1.59 8.62
C ILE A 116 23.55 2.47 9.72
N PRO A 117 23.64 2.06 11.01
CA PRO A 117 24.17 0.79 11.50
C PRO A 117 23.34 -0.44 11.06
N ILE A 118 23.96 -1.61 11.09
CA ILE A 118 23.29 -2.89 10.80
C ILE A 118 22.12 -3.07 11.77
N GLN A 119 20.93 -3.38 11.24
CA GLN A 119 19.76 -3.71 12.03
C GLN A 119 19.49 -5.22 11.95
N SER A 120 19.14 -5.82 13.10
CA SER A 120 18.92 -7.27 13.24
C SER A 120 17.48 -7.62 13.66
N SER A 121 16.56 -6.66 13.64
CA SER A 121 15.16 -6.90 13.97
C SER A 121 14.40 -7.46 12.78
N ARG A 122 13.31 -8.18 13.05
CA ARG A 122 12.36 -8.64 12.02
C ARG A 122 11.84 -7.50 11.16
N GLN A 123 11.53 -6.37 11.79
CA GLN A 123 11.03 -5.17 11.14
C GLN A 123 12.03 -4.04 11.31
N ILE A 124 12.19 -3.25 10.24
CA ILE A 124 12.97 -2.02 10.26
C ILE A 124 12.15 -0.87 9.70
N ILE A 125 12.43 0.34 10.20
CA ILE A 125 11.85 1.57 9.66
C ILE A 125 12.92 2.25 8.82
N VAL A 126 12.57 2.59 7.58
CA VAL A 126 13.45 3.28 6.64
C VAL A 126 12.86 4.62 6.21
N THR A 127 13.72 5.60 5.97
CA THR A 127 13.36 7.00 5.67
C THR A 127 13.81 7.44 4.28
N SER A 128 14.43 6.56 3.51
CA SER A 128 14.96 6.88 2.18
C SER A 128 14.68 5.77 1.18
N ALA A 129 14.50 6.15 -0.07
CA ALA A 129 14.42 5.21 -1.17
C ALA A 129 15.77 4.51 -1.37
N GLY A 130 15.72 3.26 -1.82
CA GLY A 130 16.91 2.44 -2.04
C GLY A 130 16.60 0.96 -2.06
N LYS A 131 17.65 0.16 -2.25
CA LYS A 131 17.58 -1.30 -2.17
C LYS A 131 17.98 -1.74 -0.77
N TYR A 132 17.08 -2.45 -0.13
CA TYR A 132 17.27 -3.03 1.19
C TYR A 132 17.34 -4.54 1.07
N THR A 133 18.43 -5.10 1.57
CA THR A 133 18.67 -6.53 1.55
C THR A 133 18.70 -7.04 2.99
N VAL A 134 17.97 -8.11 3.24
CA VAL A 134 18.01 -8.83 4.51
C VAL A 134 18.63 -10.19 4.29
N LYS A 135 19.57 -10.56 5.15
CA LYS A 135 20.05 -11.93 5.32
C LYS A 135 19.18 -12.61 6.35
N LEU A 136 18.48 -13.64 5.94
CA LEU A 136 17.63 -14.46 6.79
C LEU A 136 18.42 -15.70 7.23
N THR A 137 18.31 -16.08 8.50
CA THR A 137 18.85 -17.34 9.00
C THR A 137 17.68 -18.22 9.46
N GLY A 138 17.52 -19.38 8.85
CA GLY A 138 16.50 -20.36 9.19
C GLY A 138 16.84 -21.12 10.49
N SER A 139 15.85 -21.78 11.09
CA SER A 139 16.06 -22.67 12.26
C SER A 139 16.96 -23.86 11.95
N ASN A 140 17.10 -24.23 10.67
CA ASN A 140 18.01 -25.27 10.16
C ASN A 140 19.46 -24.79 9.99
N GLY A 141 19.76 -23.53 10.33
CA GLY A 141 21.09 -22.91 10.17
C GLY A 141 21.41 -22.41 8.77
N CYS A 142 20.56 -22.65 7.78
CA CYS A 142 20.75 -22.14 6.42
C CYS A 142 20.48 -20.65 6.36
N THR A 143 21.18 -19.95 5.45
CA THR A 143 20.98 -18.52 5.23
C THR A 143 20.61 -18.22 3.79
N ALA A 144 19.84 -17.15 3.60
CA ALA A 144 19.53 -16.61 2.27
C ALA A 144 19.42 -15.09 2.33
N PHE A 145 19.61 -14.44 1.17
CA PHE A 145 19.43 -13.00 1.01
C PHE A 145 18.16 -12.74 0.22
N GLN A 146 17.36 -11.79 0.70
CA GLN A 146 16.23 -11.23 -0.05
C GLN A 146 16.37 -9.72 -0.15
N THR A 147 16.06 -9.17 -1.32
CA THR A 147 16.16 -7.74 -1.59
C THR A 147 14.81 -7.20 -1.98
N VAL A 148 14.47 -6.04 -1.40
CA VAL A 148 13.31 -5.24 -1.79
C VAL A 148 13.75 -3.86 -2.20
N GLU A 149 12.96 -3.22 -3.03
CA GLU A 149 13.17 -1.85 -3.46
C GLU A 149 12.15 -0.93 -2.79
N VAL A 150 12.67 0.12 -2.17
CA VAL A 150 11.87 1.23 -1.67
C VAL A 150 12.05 2.39 -2.64
N THR A 151 10.95 2.84 -3.23
CA THR A 151 10.94 3.95 -4.21
C THR A 151 10.42 5.23 -3.58
N ASN A 152 10.76 6.38 -4.16
CA ASN A 152 10.09 7.63 -3.82
C ASN A 152 8.69 7.63 -4.46
N GLY A 153 7.67 7.71 -3.62
CA GLY A 153 6.31 7.96 -4.06
C GLY A 153 6.10 9.46 -4.32
N VAL A 154 5.26 9.77 -5.29
CA VAL A 154 4.84 11.14 -5.56
C VAL A 154 3.40 11.29 -5.08
N THR A 155 3.18 12.26 -4.17
CA THR A 155 1.84 12.60 -3.71
C THR A 155 1.13 13.42 -4.79
N PRO A 156 -0.06 13.05 -5.25
CA PRO A 156 -0.87 13.91 -6.11
C PRO A 156 -1.15 15.24 -5.42
N ASN A 157 -1.35 16.29 -6.20
CA ASN A 157 -1.77 17.59 -5.68
C ASN A 157 -3.26 17.81 -6.01
N ILE A 158 -4.08 18.11 -5.00
CA ILE A 158 -5.49 18.50 -5.19
C ILE A 158 -5.50 19.99 -5.56
N ILE A 159 -5.76 20.30 -6.83
CA ILE A 159 -5.69 21.67 -7.35
C ILE A 159 -7.02 22.42 -7.26
N ASN A 160 -8.14 21.68 -7.26
CA ASN A 160 -9.45 22.28 -7.15
C ASN A 160 -10.47 21.28 -6.58
N ILE A 161 -11.41 21.81 -5.80
CA ILE A 161 -12.59 21.09 -5.34
C ILE A 161 -13.82 21.95 -5.63
N LYS A 162 -14.65 21.51 -6.56
CA LYS A 162 -15.92 22.15 -6.88
C LYS A 162 -17.03 21.49 -6.08
N SER A 163 -17.72 22.27 -5.25
CA SER A 163 -18.84 21.81 -4.46
C SER A 163 -20.17 22.17 -5.14
N GLY A 164 -21.00 21.17 -5.36
CA GLY A 164 -22.36 21.33 -5.85
C GLY A 164 -23.40 21.23 -4.73
N GLU A 165 -24.69 21.09 -5.09
CA GLU A 165 -25.81 20.97 -4.15
C GLU A 165 -25.74 19.68 -3.32
N ASN A 166 -25.31 18.63 -3.97
CA ASN A 166 -25.19 17.29 -3.40
C ASN A 166 -24.00 16.53 -3.98
N PHE A 167 -22.99 17.26 -4.50
CA PHE A 167 -21.82 16.64 -5.08
C PHE A 167 -20.53 17.40 -4.76
N LEU A 168 -19.41 16.68 -4.86
CA LEU A 168 -18.05 17.20 -4.90
C LEU A 168 -17.38 16.69 -6.16
N GLU A 169 -16.71 17.58 -6.92
CA GLU A 169 -15.89 17.27 -8.07
C GLU A 169 -14.44 17.69 -7.75
N ILE A 170 -13.52 16.74 -7.83
CA ILE A 170 -12.14 16.92 -7.41
C ILE A 170 -11.25 16.95 -8.65
N SER A 171 -10.36 17.94 -8.74
CA SER A 171 -9.32 18.00 -9.75
C SER A 171 -7.98 17.77 -9.10
N ALA A 172 -7.18 16.85 -9.62
CA ALA A 172 -5.86 16.53 -9.13
C ALA A 172 -4.84 16.53 -10.27
N GLU A 173 -3.58 16.84 -9.92
CA GLU A 173 -2.44 16.79 -10.82
C GLU A 173 -1.21 16.20 -10.13
N GLY A 174 -0.14 15.95 -10.87
CA GLY A 174 1.08 15.33 -10.33
C GLY A 174 0.89 13.85 -10.02
N GLY A 175 1.93 13.20 -9.51
CA GLY A 175 1.93 11.75 -9.36
C GLY A 175 1.84 11.02 -10.69
N ASN A 176 1.41 9.77 -10.66
CA ASN A 176 1.24 8.91 -11.84
C ASN A 176 -0.22 8.51 -11.98
N PRO A 177 -1.01 9.11 -12.92
CA PRO A 177 -2.39 8.71 -13.15
C PRO A 177 -2.48 7.24 -13.63
N PRO A 178 -3.65 6.58 -13.48
CA PRO A 178 -4.92 7.13 -13.05
C PRO A 178 -4.99 7.40 -11.55
N TYR A 179 -5.90 8.34 -11.18
CA TYR A 179 -6.14 8.66 -9.78
C TYR A 179 -7.31 7.86 -9.21
N PHE A 180 -7.24 7.64 -7.91
CA PHE A 180 -8.33 7.11 -7.10
C PHE A 180 -8.73 8.14 -6.05
N TYR A 181 -10.02 8.26 -5.83
CA TYR A 181 -10.65 9.24 -4.96
C TYR A 181 -11.43 8.55 -3.87
N SER A 182 -11.42 9.09 -2.66
CA SER A 182 -12.17 8.58 -1.51
C SER A 182 -12.61 9.71 -0.60
N LEU A 183 -13.70 9.50 0.17
CA LEU A 183 -14.16 10.40 1.24
C LEU A 183 -13.95 9.80 2.64
N ASP A 184 -13.50 8.56 2.74
CA ASP A 184 -13.31 7.82 4.01
C ASP A 184 -11.94 7.13 4.11
N ASN A 185 -11.08 7.27 3.10
CA ASN A 185 -9.79 6.60 2.97
C ASN A 185 -9.86 5.05 2.94
N VAL A 186 -11.03 4.49 2.79
CA VAL A 186 -11.29 3.03 2.76
C VAL A 186 -11.91 2.64 1.41
N ASN A 187 -12.99 3.29 1.02
CA ASN A 187 -13.71 3.03 -0.21
C ASN A 187 -13.20 3.96 -1.32
N TRP A 188 -12.59 3.39 -2.36
CA TRP A 188 -11.94 4.11 -3.44
C TRP A 188 -12.69 3.94 -4.75
N GLN A 189 -12.80 5.03 -5.51
CA GLN A 189 -13.38 5.06 -6.86
C GLN A 189 -12.45 5.76 -7.85
N THR A 190 -12.62 5.47 -9.14
CA THR A 190 -11.89 6.14 -10.22
C THR A 190 -12.56 7.43 -10.67
N SER A 191 -13.88 7.56 -10.43
CA SER A 191 -14.60 8.81 -10.71
C SER A 191 -14.12 9.90 -9.73
N ASN A 192 -13.84 11.08 -10.26
CA ASN A 192 -13.50 12.25 -9.48
C ASN A 192 -14.73 13.02 -8.94
N ILE A 193 -15.94 12.49 -9.19
CA ILE A 193 -17.20 13.10 -8.77
C ILE A 193 -17.88 12.19 -7.74
N PHE A 194 -18.22 12.76 -6.60
CA PHE A 194 -19.07 12.16 -5.57
C PHE A 194 -20.44 12.82 -5.63
N THR A 195 -21.49 12.04 -5.77
CA THR A 195 -22.87 12.52 -5.89
C THR A 195 -23.73 12.06 -4.72
N ASN A 196 -24.95 12.62 -4.60
CA ASN A 196 -25.90 12.29 -3.54
C ASN A 196 -25.37 12.57 -2.13
N LEU A 197 -24.48 13.54 -2.01
CA LEU A 197 -23.92 13.96 -0.73
C LEU A 197 -24.95 14.81 0.02
N LYS A 198 -25.03 14.58 1.32
CA LYS A 198 -25.77 15.47 2.23
C LYS A 198 -24.96 16.73 2.53
N ALA A 199 -25.64 17.78 2.99
CA ALA A 199 -24.93 18.94 3.53
C ALA A 199 -24.04 18.50 4.70
N GLY A 200 -22.77 18.90 4.67
CA GLY A 200 -21.78 18.47 5.64
C GLY A 200 -20.35 18.74 5.20
N ILE A 201 -19.42 18.39 6.06
CA ILE A 201 -17.97 18.51 5.87
C ILE A 201 -17.45 17.15 5.44
N TYR A 202 -16.58 17.14 4.42
CA TYR A 202 -15.99 15.94 3.88
C TYR A 202 -14.47 16.04 3.86
N GLN A 203 -13.80 14.99 4.31
CA GLN A 203 -12.39 14.78 3.99
C GLN A 203 -12.30 14.13 2.61
N ILE A 204 -11.33 14.56 1.83
CA ILE A 204 -11.11 14.13 0.47
C ILE A 204 -9.71 13.54 0.40
N PHE A 205 -9.63 12.33 -0.10
CA PHE A 205 -8.38 11.59 -0.27
C PHE A 205 -8.18 11.30 -1.76
N VAL A 206 -6.97 11.58 -2.26
CA VAL A 206 -6.59 11.29 -3.64
C VAL A 206 -5.25 10.57 -3.64
N LYS A 207 -5.18 9.44 -4.34
CA LYS A 207 -3.93 8.70 -4.56
C LYS A 207 -3.79 8.31 -6.04
N SER A 208 -2.55 8.09 -6.48
CA SER A 208 -2.27 7.50 -7.78
C SER A 208 -2.14 5.98 -7.69
N GLN A 209 -2.33 5.28 -8.82
CA GLN A 209 -2.29 3.81 -8.86
C GLN A 209 -0.92 3.24 -8.50
N THR A 210 0.15 3.94 -8.83
CA THR A 210 1.52 3.39 -8.76
C THR A 210 2.22 3.61 -7.43
N ASN A 211 1.61 4.37 -6.51
CA ASN A 211 2.17 4.59 -5.18
C ASN A 211 1.06 4.72 -4.13
N SER A 212 1.43 4.50 -2.89
CA SER A 212 0.53 4.61 -1.74
C SER A 212 0.40 6.02 -1.18
N CYS A 213 1.04 7.02 -1.80
CA CYS A 213 0.99 8.41 -1.35
C CYS A 213 -0.40 9.00 -1.59
N THR A 214 -0.96 9.58 -0.54
CA THR A 214 -2.32 10.11 -0.55
C THR A 214 -2.31 11.58 -0.21
N ALA A 215 -2.85 12.41 -1.12
CA ALA A 215 -3.17 13.80 -0.84
C ALA A 215 -4.45 13.86 -0.01
N VAL A 216 -4.52 14.80 0.92
CA VAL A 216 -5.68 15.01 1.77
C VAL A 216 -6.09 16.47 1.70
N ALA A 217 -7.39 16.71 1.52
CA ALA A 217 -8.00 18.03 1.58
C ALA A 217 -9.32 17.95 2.33
N GLN A 218 -9.89 19.10 2.63
CA GLN A 218 -11.21 19.21 3.24
C GLN A 218 -12.07 20.17 2.44
N SER A 219 -13.35 19.82 2.25
CA SER A 219 -14.35 20.67 1.63
C SER A 219 -15.72 20.38 2.23
N ALA A 220 -16.72 21.11 1.79
CA ALA A 220 -18.06 20.95 2.33
C ALA A 220 -19.13 21.02 1.24
N VAL A 221 -20.27 20.41 1.52
CA VAL A 221 -21.54 20.65 0.82
C VAL A 221 -22.34 21.62 1.65
N LEU A 222 -22.78 22.73 1.04
CA LEU A 222 -23.50 23.78 1.74
C LEU A 222 -24.87 23.30 2.24
N PHE A 223 -25.25 23.78 3.42
CA PHE A 223 -26.63 23.73 3.91
C PHE A 223 -27.30 25.06 3.60
N ILE A 224 -28.30 25.08 2.75
CA ILE A 224 -29.03 26.29 2.35
C ILE A 224 -30.50 26.10 2.68
N PRO A 225 -31.00 26.67 3.79
CA PRO A 225 -32.42 26.61 4.12
C PRO A 225 -33.28 27.33 3.08
N ASN A 226 -34.50 26.90 2.88
CA ASN A 226 -35.45 27.53 1.96
C ASN A 226 -36.58 28.33 2.67
N VAL A 227 -36.51 28.48 4.00
CA VAL A 227 -37.52 29.21 4.77
C VAL A 227 -36.88 30.00 5.90
N ILE A 228 -37.45 31.14 6.19
CA ILE A 228 -37.17 31.99 7.36
C ILE A 228 -38.49 32.47 7.97
N THR A 229 -38.56 32.43 9.29
CA THR A 229 -39.76 32.86 10.05
C THR A 229 -39.33 33.75 11.22
N PRO A 230 -39.03 35.05 10.98
CA PRO A 230 -38.49 35.95 12.00
C PRO A 230 -39.56 36.39 12.98
N ASN A 231 -39.90 35.54 13.95
CA ASN A 231 -40.92 35.74 14.96
C ASN A 231 -40.38 35.75 16.39
N GLN A 232 -39.02 35.66 16.54
CA GLN A 232 -38.29 35.66 17.80
C GLN A 232 -38.55 34.43 18.70
N ASP A 233 -38.92 33.30 18.09
CA ASP A 233 -39.09 32.02 18.80
C ASP A 233 -37.81 31.18 18.86
N SER A 234 -36.70 31.70 18.32
CA SER A 234 -35.40 31.05 18.17
C SER A 234 -35.32 29.96 17.11
N PHE A 235 -36.38 29.74 16.32
CA PHE A 235 -36.38 28.79 15.21
C PHE A 235 -36.54 29.51 13.87
N ASN A 236 -35.57 29.35 12.99
CA ASN A 236 -35.58 29.97 11.67
C ASN A 236 -35.77 31.50 11.66
N ASP A 237 -35.42 32.18 12.75
CA ASP A 237 -35.50 33.65 12.85
C ASP A 237 -34.51 34.35 11.90
N VAL A 238 -33.43 33.63 11.54
CA VAL A 238 -32.41 34.11 10.63
C VAL A 238 -32.14 33.04 9.58
N TRP A 239 -32.13 33.42 8.32
CA TRP A 239 -31.68 32.58 7.24
C TRP A 239 -30.14 32.55 7.23
N LYS A 240 -29.55 31.37 7.41
CA LYS A 240 -28.10 31.19 7.51
C LYS A 240 -27.64 30.07 6.59
N VAL A 241 -26.61 30.37 5.78
CA VAL A 241 -25.94 29.37 4.96
C VAL A 241 -24.96 28.61 5.85
N GLY A 242 -25.18 27.30 6.00
CA GLY A 242 -24.28 26.42 6.76
C GLY A 242 -23.10 25.96 5.93
N ASN A 243 -21.96 25.73 6.60
CA ASN A 243 -20.67 25.29 6.03
C ASN A 243 -20.02 26.28 5.04
N ILE A 244 -20.47 27.54 5.01
CA ILE A 244 -19.94 28.55 4.10
C ILE A 244 -18.48 28.93 4.43
N GLU A 245 -18.06 28.74 5.65
CA GLU A 245 -16.71 29.00 6.15
C GLU A 245 -15.61 28.19 5.45
N TYR A 246 -15.99 27.10 4.77
CA TYR A 246 -15.08 26.28 3.95
C TYR A 246 -14.80 26.88 2.57
N PHE A 247 -15.50 27.99 2.21
CA PHE A 247 -15.39 28.63 0.90
C PHE A 247 -14.83 30.04 1.05
N LYS A 248 -13.60 30.25 0.60
CA LYS A 248 -12.96 31.56 0.59
C LYS A 248 -13.61 32.45 -0.47
N ASN A 249 -13.68 33.77 -0.18
CA ASN A 249 -14.16 34.81 -1.11
C ASN A 249 -15.59 34.56 -1.63
N ALA A 250 -16.45 33.91 -0.87
CA ALA A 250 -17.84 33.77 -1.22
C ALA A 250 -18.57 35.13 -1.10
N LYS A 251 -19.58 35.34 -1.96
CA LYS A 251 -20.46 36.52 -1.93
C LYS A 251 -21.89 36.08 -1.88
N LEU A 252 -22.72 36.80 -1.13
CA LEU A 252 -24.15 36.54 -1.01
C LEU A 252 -24.93 37.77 -1.40
N ALA A 253 -25.89 37.59 -2.30
CA ALA A 253 -26.90 38.59 -2.61
C ALA A 253 -28.30 37.99 -2.50
N ILE A 254 -29.28 38.76 -2.00
CA ILE A 254 -30.68 38.37 -1.95
C ILE A 254 -31.51 39.44 -2.67
N TYR A 255 -32.48 39.01 -3.44
CA TYR A 255 -33.32 39.85 -4.28
C TYR A 255 -34.80 39.61 -4.00
N ASP A 256 -35.61 40.67 -4.11
CA ASP A 256 -37.04 40.55 -4.09
C ASP A 256 -37.59 40.08 -5.49
N ARG A 257 -38.91 39.89 -5.56
CA ARG A 257 -39.61 39.46 -6.81
C ARG A 257 -39.42 40.41 -8.01
N TYR A 258 -39.01 41.66 -7.76
CA TYR A 258 -38.78 42.67 -8.78
C TYR A 258 -37.34 42.81 -9.19
N GLY A 259 -36.47 41.91 -8.66
CA GLY A 259 -35.01 41.94 -8.93
C GLY A 259 -34.25 43.02 -8.14
N LYS A 260 -34.91 43.68 -7.16
CA LYS A 260 -34.19 44.62 -6.28
C LYS A 260 -33.37 43.88 -5.28
N LYS A 261 -32.10 44.22 -5.15
CA LYS A 261 -31.18 43.69 -4.14
C LYS A 261 -31.56 44.18 -2.76
N VAL A 262 -31.99 43.29 -1.86
CA VAL A 262 -32.41 43.59 -0.51
C VAL A 262 -31.36 43.20 0.53
N PHE A 263 -30.38 42.38 0.16
CA PHE A 263 -29.25 42.03 1.02
C PHE A 263 -27.98 41.77 0.17
N TYR A 264 -26.83 42.11 0.70
CA TYR A 264 -25.55 41.80 0.10
C TYR A 264 -24.45 41.76 1.14
N THR A 265 -23.57 40.76 1.02
CA THR A 265 -22.35 40.65 1.84
C THR A 265 -21.25 39.87 1.10
N GLU A 266 -19.98 40.26 1.34
CA GLU A 266 -18.76 39.50 1.01
C GLU A 266 -18.08 38.98 2.28
N ASP A 267 -18.62 39.32 3.44
CA ASP A 267 -18.14 38.87 4.73
C ASP A 267 -18.84 37.55 5.08
N ILE A 268 -18.08 36.44 5.03
CA ILE A 268 -18.58 35.09 5.30
C ILE A 268 -19.24 34.99 6.68
N SER A 269 -18.76 35.73 7.67
CA SER A 269 -19.38 35.75 9.02
C SER A 269 -20.78 36.33 9.02
N LYS A 270 -21.15 37.05 7.98
CA LYS A 270 -22.45 37.70 7.77
C LYS A 270 -23.30 37.01 6.69
N PHE A 271 -23.04 35.73 6.37
CA PHE A 271 -23.88 34.96 5.48
C PHE A 271 -25.16 34.51 6.19
N ASN A 272 -25.84 35.51 6.78
CA ASN A 272 -27.09 35.38 7.46
C ASN A 272 -28.00 36.58 7.13
N TRP A 273 -29.29 36.34 7.03
CA TRP A 273 -30.27 37.36 6.71
C TRP A 273 -31.49 37.21 7.63
N ASP A 274 -31.90 38.31 8.23
CA ASP A 274 -32.99 38.38 9.22
C ASP A 274 -34.33 38.81 8.61
N GLY A 275 -34.42 38.95 7.28
CA GLY A 275 -35.65 39.41 6.62
C GLY A 275 -35.87 40.93 6.65
N PHE A 276 -34.83 41.72 7.05
CA PHE A 276 -34.93 43.19 7.07
C PHE A 276 -34.21 43.80 5.86
N TYR A 277 -34.71 44.98 5.45
CA TYR A 277 -34.06 45.85 4.49
C TYR A 277 -34.16 47.32 4.98
N LEU A 278 -33.01 47.99 5.15
CA LEU A 278 -32.89 49.36 5.64
C LEU A 278 -33.68 49.57 6.95
N GLY A 279 -33.58 48.59 7.87
CA GLY A 279 -34.22 48.67 9.20
C GLY A 279 -35.76 48.41 9.17
N ARG A 280 -36.32 48.00 8.06
CA ARG A 280 -37.73 47.65 7.92
C ARG A 280 -37.92 46.17 7.64
N VAL A 281 -38.92 45.57 8.26
CA VAL A 281 -39.32 44.17 7.97
C VAL A 281 -39.84 44.11 6.54
N LEU A 282 -39.34 43.17 5.77
CA LEU A 282 -39.79 42.88 4.42
C LEU A 282 -41.11 42.07 4.46
N PRO A 283 -41.99 42.19 3.46
CA PRO A 283 -43.25 41.44 3.41
C PRO A 283 -43.01 39.93 3.29
N SER A 284 -43.94 39.13 3.79
CA SER A 284 -43.98 37.69 3.52
C SER A 284 -44.09 37.44 2.04
N ASP A 285 -43.06 36.86 1.46
CA ASP A 285 -42.92 36.60 0.02
C ASP A 285 -41.75 35.62 -0.25
N THR A 286 -41.57 35.31 -1.50
CA THR A 286 -40.42 34.56 -1.98
C THR A 286 -39.31 35.52 -2.43
N TYR A 287 -38.11 35.29 -1.92
CA TYR A 287 -36.89 36.03 -2.24
C TYR A 287 -35.92 35.09 -2.94
N TRP A 288 -35.04 35.61 -3.78
CA TRP A 288 -34.05 34.82 -4.49
C TRP A 288 -32.67 35.12 -3.95
N TYR A 289 -31.89 34.05 -3.67
CA TYR A 289 -30.50 34.23 -3.32
C TYR A 289 -29.58 33.89 -4.50
N VAL A 290 -28.43 34.54 -4.51
CA VAL A 290 -27.28 34.26 -5.36
C VAL A 290 -26.06 34.18 -4.45
N ILE A 291 -25.43 33.00 -4.39
CA ILE A 291 -24.18 32.79 -3.68
C ILE A 291 -23.11 32.54 -4.75
N GLU A 292 -22.16 33.46 -4.88
CA GLU A 292 -20.96 33.27 -5.71
C GLU A 292 -19.88 32.64 -4.84
N ILE A 293 -19.31 31.52 -5.28
CA ILE A 293 -18.26 30.78 -4.61
C ILE A 293 -17.00 30.83 -5.49
N GLN A 294 -15.85 30.65 -4.91
CA GLN A 294 -14.55 30.61 -5.60
C GLN A 294 -14.61 29.82 -6.92
N ASN A 295 -13.91 30.31 -7.97
CA ASN A 295 -13.87 29.72 -9.33
C ASN A 295 -15.15 29.88 -10.16
N ASN A 296 -15.86 31.01 -10.00
CA ASN A 296 -17.07 31.35 -10.77
C ASN A 296 -18.23 30.34 -10.65
N TYR A 297 -18.24 29.58 -9.56
CA TYR A 297 -19.36 28.71 -9.28
C TYR A 297 -20.44 29.47 -8.52
N THR A 298 -21.64 29.57 -9.11
CA THR A 298 -22.77 30.31 -8.55
C THR A 298 -23.86 29.35 -8.11
N ARG A 299 -24.37 29.58 -6.90
CA ARG A 299 -25.57 28.94 -6.37
C ARG A 299 -26.71 29.91 -6.37
N THR A 300 -27.84 29.50 -6.91
CA THR A 300 -29.07 30.28 -6.91
C THR A 300 -30.22 29.43 -6.35
N GLY A 301 -31.16 30.07 -5.75
CA GLY A 301 -32.37 29.44 -5.24
C GLY A 301 -33.30 30.47 -4.61
N TRP A 302 -34.28 30.00 -3.88
CA TRP A 302 -35.31 30.83 -3.27
C TRP A 302 -35.38 30.63 -1.75
N ILE A 303 -35.90 31.67 -1.08
CA ILE A 303 -36.14 31.72 0.36
C ILE A 303 -37.56 32.17 0.55
N LEU A 304 -38.38 31.42 1.25
CA LEU A 304 -39.70 31.87 1.71
C LEU A 304 -39.52 32.65 3.01
N LEU A 305 -39.78 33.96 2.98
CA LEU A 305 -39.91 34.77 4.17
C LEU A 305 -41.37 34.74 4.60
N LYS A 306 -41.64 34.28 5.81
CA LYS A 306 -42.97 34.22 6.38
C LYS A 306 -43.00 34.96 7.72
N ASN A 307 -43.50 36.18 7.71
CA ASN A 307 -43.78 36.93 8.91
C ASN A 307 -45.07 36.38 9.58
N ARG A 308 -45.03 36.21 10.86
CA ARG A 308 -46.22 35.87 11.68
C ARG A 308 -46.67 37.07 12.44
#